data_b80d190a22bf745e678e96e9c6e1f4d3
#
_entry.id   b80d190a22bf745e678e96e9c6e1f4d3
#
_cell.length_a   1.000
_cell.length_b   1.000
_cell.length_c   1.000
_cell.angle_alpha   90.00
_cell.angle_beta   90.00
_cell.angle_gamma   90.00
#
_symmetry.space_group_name_H-M   'P 1'
#
loop_
_entity.id
_entity.type
_entity.pdbx_description
1 polymer ?
#
loop_
_entity_poly.entity_id
_entity_poly.type
_entity_poly.pdbx_seq_one_letter_code
_entity_poly.pdbx_strand_id
1 'polypeptide(L)'
;MRPFKYEKASSPQDAAKRVSGNKAAKFLAGGTNLVDLMKDNVEHPNELVDINGLKLTQIKSIGKKISIGALAKNKDTANHPLIRKNFPLLTQAILAGASAQIRNMATNGGNLNQRTRCVYFYDEAMPCNKREPGSGCGAMEGLNRMHAIFGWSDKCVAVFPSDMSVALAALGADVFVQDASGNKRKIHIDRYHRLPGDTPEKDNNLKHGELITSIEIPKNKFANHSYYLKVRDRASYAFALVSVGAGLEIDGGVIRGSRIAMGGVAHKPWRAMIAEKELIGKRPSKALFERAAGMEMERAKPLEHNKFKVELGKRAIVRALSNAVG
;
A
#
# COMPACT_ATOMS: atom_id res chain seq x y z
N MET A 1 6.45 11.17 23.41
CA MET A 1 6.84 9.73 23.38
C MET A 1 6.89 9.22 24.81
N ARG A 2 6.22 8.10 25.09
CA ARG A 2 6.21 7.45 26.42
C ARG A 2 7.38 6.50 26.57
N PRO A 3 7.85 6.15 27.77
CA PRO A 3 8.89 5.16 28.00
C PRO A 3 8.47 3.78 27.46
N PHE A 4 9.42 3.03 26.92
CA PHE A 4 9.21 1.70 26.37
C PHE A 4 10.45 0.82 26.60
N LYS A 5 10.25 -0.49 26.65
CA LYS A 5 11.31 -1.48 26.65
C LYS A 5 11.80 -1.69 25.21
N TYR A 6 13.13 -1.84 25.01
CA TYR A 6 13.72 -2.13 23.71
C TYR A 6 14.46 -3.45 23.75
N GLU A 7 14.10 -4.35 22.84
CA GLU A 7 14.67 -5.69 22.75
C GLU A 7 15.02 -6.01 21.30
N LYS A 8 16.14 -6.72 21.09
CA LYS A 8 16.53 -7.20 19.75
C LYS A 8 16.10 -8.66 19.58
N ALA A 9 15.40 -8.95 18.49
CA ALA A 9 15.03 -10.31 18.16
C ALA A 9 16.20 -11.09 17.53
N SER A 10 16.37 -12.34 17.94
CA SER A 10 17.39 -13.26 17.44
C SER A 10 16.95 -14.03 16.20
N SER A 11 15.65 -14.21 16.01
CA SER A 11 15.05 -14.92 14.88
C SER A 11 13.63 -14.40 14.57
N PRO A 12 13.07 -14.70 13.38
CA PRO A 12 11.68 -14.36 13.08
C PRO A 12 10.68 -14.97 14.07
N GLN A 13 10.94 -16.17 14.56
CA GLN A 13 10.10 -16.84 15.55
C GLN A 13 10.21 -16.19 16.93
N ASP A 14 11.42 -15.81 17.38
CA ASP A 14 11.63 -15.05 18.62
C ASP A 14 10.89 -13.72 18.56
N ALA A 15 11.02 -12.97 17.45
CA ALA A 15 10.29 -11.71 17.26
C ALA A 15 8.78 -11.91 17.39
N ALA A 16 8.23 -12.88 16.67
CA ALA A 16 6.80 -13.19 16.70
C ALA A 16 6.33 -13.62 18.10
N LYS A 17 7.11 -14.43 18.82
CA LYS A 17 6.80 -14.89 20.19
C LYS A 17 6.73 -13.72 21.16
N ARG A 18 7.69 -12.79 21.13
CA ARG A 18 7.73 -11.60 22.00
C ARG A 18 6.51 -10.72 21.78
N VAL A 19 6.21 -10.38 20.52
CA VAL A 19 5.05 -9.53 20.21
C VAL A 19 3.74 -10.24 20.51
N SER A 20 3.60 -11.54 20.24
CA SER A 20 2.38 -12.31 20.59
C SER A 20 2.12 -12.36 22.09
N GLY A 21 3.16 -12.39 22.92
CA GLY A 21 3.07 -12.44 24.37
C GLY A 21 2.70 -11.11 25.03
N ASN A 22 2.79 -10.00 24.28
CA ASN A 22 2.52 -8.66 24.81
C ASN A 22 1.67 -7.85 23.82
N LYS A 23 0.39 -7.62 24.14
CA LYS A 23 -0.55 -6.90 23.25
C LYS A 23 -0.12 -5.47 22.92
N ALA A 24 0.68 -4.84 23.77
CA ALA A 24 1.20 -3.49 23.55
C ALA A 24 2.61 -3.48 22.91
N ALA A 25 3.20 -4.63 22.60
CA ALA A 25 4.47 -4.70 21.87
C ALA A 25 4.29 -4.47 20.38
N LYS A 26 5.30 -3.87 19.75
CA LYS A 26 5.33 -3.63 18.30
C LYS A 26 6.69 -4.04 17.72
N PHE A 27 6.69 -4.53 16.49
CA PHE A 27 7.93 -4.71 15.72
C PHE A 27 8.51 -3.36 15.32
N LEU A 28 9.81 -3.20 15.51
CA LEU A 28 10.57 -2.05 15.02
C LEU A 28 11.48 -2.48 13.86
N ALA A 29 11.17 -1.99 12.66
CA ALA A 29 12.03 -2.10 11.47
C ALA A 29 12.70 -0.74 11.18
N GLY A 30 12.46 -0.11 10.04
CA GLY A 30 13.02 1.20 9.70
C GLY A 30 12.51 2.38 10.55
N GLY A 31 11.46 2.20 11.33
CA GLY A 31 10.92 3.21 12.25
C GLY A 31 10.20 4.40 11.59
N THR A 32 10.26 4.56 10.28
CA THR A 32 9.79 5.74 9.54
C THR A 32 8.28 6.02 9.61
N ASN A 33 7.49 5.15 10.22
CA ASN A 33 6.10 5.40 10.55
C ASN A 33 5.81 5.17 12.05
N LEU A 34 6.26 4.06 12.63
CA LEU A 34 5.97 3.76 14.03
C LEU A 34 6.55 4.83 14.96
N VAL A 35 7.82 5.20 14.77
CA VAL A 35 8.48 6.22 15.61
C VAL A 35 7.84 7.60 15.42
N ASP A 36 7.40 7.93 14.21
CA ASP A 36 6.63 9.13 13.87
C ASP A 36 5.34 9.18 14.72
N LEU A 37 4.52 8.12 14.65
CA LEU A 37 3.29 8.01 15.45
C LEU A 37 3.52 8.01 16.96
N MET A 38 4.66 7.49 17.43
CA MET A 38 5.04 7.55 18.84
C MET A 38 5.44 8.97 19.28
N LYS A 39 6.10 9.74 18.40
CA LYS A 39 6.44 11.15 18.65
C LYS A 39 5.20 12.03 18.72
N ASP A 40 4.24 11.77 17.83
CA ASP A 40 2.96 12.46 17.79
C ASP A 40 1.94 11.92 18.80
N ASN A 41 2.38 11.05 19.71
CA ASN A 41 1.56 10.47 20.80
C ASN A 41 0.31 9.70 20.32
N VAL A 42 0.33 9.18 19.08
CA VAL A 42 -0.77 8.38 18.49
C VAL A 42 -0.63 6.89 18.80
N GLU A 43 0.62 6.39 18.86
CA GLU A 43 0.93 5.00 19.21
C GLU A 43 1.76 4.93 20.48
N HIS A 44 1.36 4.04 21.40
CA HIS A 44 1.94 3.92 22.74
C HIS A 44 2.41 2.49 23.04
N PRO A 45 3.33 1.91 22.26
CA PRO A 45 3.88 0.61 22.61
C PRO A 45 4.67 0.71 23.91
N ASN A 46 4.51 -0.30 24.78
CA ASN A 46 5.33 -0.43 25.98
C ASN A 46 6.61 -1.24 25.72
N GLU A 47 6.70 -1.90 24.55
CA GLU A 47 7.88 -2.65 24.13
C GLU A 47 8.07 -2.55 22.61
N LEU A 48 9.31 -2.30 22.19
CA LEU A 48 9.74 -2.34 20.80
C LEU A 48 10.66 -3.55 20.60
N VAL A 49 10.24 -4.45 19.71
CA VAL A 49 11.01 -5.61 19.29
C VAL A 49 11.74 -5.27 17.99
N ASP A 50 13.03 -4.96 18.08
CA ASP A 50 13.86 -4.64 16.91
C ASP A 50 14.14 -5.88 16.07
N ILE A 51 13.73 -5.82 14.82
CA ILE A 51 13.87 -6.90 13.83
C ILE A 51 14.93 -6.59 12.76
N ASN A 52 15.66 -5.47 12.85
CA ASN A 52 16.61 -5.08 11.81
C ASN A 52 17.79 -6.06 11.65
N GLY A 53 18.13 -6.81 12.68
CA GLY A 53 19.20 -7.83 12.65
C GLY A 53 18.79 -9.14 11.94
N LEU A 54 17.54 -9.33 11.60
CA LEU A 54 17.06 -10.56 10.99
C LEU A 54 17.47 -10.67 9.51
N LYS A 55 17.80 -11.89 9.05
CA LYS A 55 18.24 -12.17 7.67
C LYS A 55 17.05 -12.20 6.68
N LEU A 56 16.27 -11.11 6.63
CA LEU A 56 15.07 -10.96 5.79
C LEU A 56 15.22 -9.85 4.74
N THR A 57 16.44 -9.65 4.21
CA THR A 57 16.77 -8.56 3.26
C THR A 57 16.95 -9.05 1.82
N GLN A 58 17.02 -10.35 1.58
CA GLN A 58 17.35 -10.91 0.26
C GLN A 58 16.27 -10.65 -0.78
N ILE A 59 16.71 -10.32 -2.01
CA ILE A 59 15.85 -10.24 -3.21
C ILE A 59 16.37 -11.29 -4.19
N LYS A 60 15.54 -12.28 -4.52
CA LYS A 60 15.95 -13.41 -5.36
C LYS A 60 14.83 -13.96 -6.24
N SER A 61 15.21 -14.58 -7.34
CA SER A 61 14.27 -15.32 -8.18
C SER A 61 14.01 -16.71 -7.58
N ILE A 62 12.74 -17.09 -7.47
CA ILE A 62 12.29 -18.39 -7.00
C ILE A 62 11.31 -18.94 -8.05
N GLY A 63 11.81 -19.79 -8.95
CA GLY A 63 11.02 -20.32 -10.06
C GLY A 63 10.38 -19.21 -10.89
N LYS A 64 9.05 -19.21 -10.99
CA LYS A 64 8.26 -18.22 -11.73
C LYS A 64 7.93 -16.95 -10.92
N LYS A 65 8.59 -16.72 -9.79
CA LYS A 65 8.37 -15.57 -8.91
C LYS A 65 9.67 -14.86 -8.56
N ILE A 66 9.57 -13.62 -8.09
CA ILE A 66 10.66 -12.92 -7.41
C ILE A 66 10.21 -12.71 -5.96
N SER A 67 11.04 -13.16 -5.01
CA SER A 67 10.86 -12.96 -3.58
C SER A 67 11.69 -11.77 -3.13
N ILE A 68 11.06 -10.91 -2.33
CA ILE A 68 11.63 -9.70 -1.75
C ILE A 68 11.52 -9.83 -0.24
N GLY A 69 12.64 -9.84 0.46
CA GLY A 69 12.66 -9.90 1.92
C GLY A 69 11.94 -8.70 2.55
N ALA A 70 11.22 -8.94 3.64
CA ALA A 70 10.42 -7.90 4.30
C ALA A 70 11.28 -6.74 4.85
N LEU A 71 12.54 -7.00 5.21
CA LEU A 71 13.49 -6.01 5.71
C LEU A 71 14.37 -5.37 4.63
N ALA A 72 14.27 -5.80 3.35
CA ALA A 72 14.91 -5.09 2.26
C ALA A 72 14.42 -3.63 2.25
N LYS A 73 15.34 -2.69 2.14
CA LYS A 73 15.01 -1.25 2.13
C LYS A 73 14.31 -0.88 0.82
N ASN A 74 13.42 0.08 0.87
CA ASN A 74 12.70 0.55 -0.31
C ASN A 74 13.69 1.01 -1.41
N LYS A 75 14.77 1.71 -1.05
CA LYS A 75 15.85 2.10 -1.96
C LYS A 75 16.46 0.89 -2.66
N ASP A 76 16.83 -0.15 -1.90
CA ASP A 76 17.52 -1.32 -2.44
C ASP A 76 16.58 -2.11 -3.35
N THR A 77 15.30 -2.22 -2.95
CA THR A 77 14.27 -2.85 -3.78
C THR A 77 14.08 -2.13 -5.11
N ALA A 78 13.93 -0.80 -5.10
CA ALA A 78 13.72 -0.01 -6.32
C ALA A 78 14.91 -0.07 -7.28
N ASN A 79 16.15 -0.22 -6.76
CA ASN A 79 17.35 -0.25 -7.57
C ASN A 79 17.85 -1.67 -7.91
N HIS A 80 17.21 -2.71 -7.37
CA HIS A 80 17.63 -4.08 -7.61
C HIS A 80 17.43 -4.51 -9.07
N PRO A 81 18.45 -5.09 -9.76
CA PRO A 81 18.36 -5.44 -11.17
C PRO A 81 17.17 -6.33 -11.52
N LEU A 82 16.86 -7.33 -10.69
CA LEU A 82 15.70 -8.20 -10.90
C LEU A 82 14.37 -7.44 -10.86
N ILE A 83 14.25 -6.42 -9.98
CA ILE A 83 13.03 -5.63 -9.86
C ILE A 83 12.91 -4.65 -11.02
N ARG A 84 13.97 -3.94 -11.34
CA ARG A 84 13.99 -2.99 -12.47
C ARG A 84 13.67 -3.66 -13.79
N LYS A 85 14.20 -4.87 -14.02
CA LYS A 85 13.98 -5.64 -15.25
C LYS A 85 12.57 -6.21 -15.35
N ASN A 86 12.05 -6.83 -14.28
CA ASN A 86 10.81 -7.60 -14.32
C ASN A 86 9.58 -6.80 -13.87
N PHE A 87 9.76 -5.79 -13.03
CA PHE A 87 8.68 -5.01 -12.42
C PHE A 87 8.99 -3.51 -12.39
N PRO A 88 9.22 -2.86 -13.57
CA PRO A 88 9.49 -1.42 -13.61
C PRO A 88 8.38 -0.59 -12.94
N LEU A 89 7.14 -1.07 -12.97
CA LEU A 89 6.02 -0.49 -12.24
C LEU A 89 6.29 -0.34 -10.73
N LEU A 90 6.89 -1.38 -10.11
CA LEU A 90 7.24 -1.35 -8.69
C LEU A 90 8.37 -0.35 -8.41
N THR A 91 9.37 -0.31 -9.28
CA THR A 91 10.46 0.68 -9.22
C THR A 91 9.90 2.10 -9.26
N GLN A 92 9.06 2.42 -10.26
CA GLN A 92 8.45 3.73 -10.42
C GLN A 92 7.63 4.13 -9.18
N ALA A 93 6.80 3.21 -8.67
CA ALA A 93 5.97 3.46 -7.49
C ALA A 93 6.79 3.75 -6.23
N ILE A 94 7.83 2.95 -5.95
CA ILE A 94 8.70 3.18 -4.79
C ILE A 94 9.43 4.52 -4.93
N LEU A 95 9.96 4.84 -6.10
CA LEU A 95 10.71 6.08 -6.33
C LEU A 95 9.81 7.32 -6.31
N ALA A 96 8.52 7.20 -6.65
CA ALA A 96 7.52 8.26 -6.51
C ALA A 96 7.11 8.51 -5.04
N GLY A 97 7.36 7.54 -4.15
CA GLY A 97 7.02 7.61 -2.72
C GLY A 97 8.13 8.24 -1.88
N ALA A 98 7.75 8.88 -0.77
CA ALA A 98 8.62 9.41 0.26
C ALA A 98 9.76 10.33 -0.27
N SER A 99 10.82 10.52 0.53
CA SER A 99 12.10 11.11 0.11
C SER A 99 13.16 10.03 -0.04
N ALA A 100 14.32 10.37 -0.63
CA ALA A 100 15.47 9.46 -0.74
C ALA A 100 15.94 9.00 0.65
N GLN A 101 15.97 9.91 1.62
CA GLN A 101 16.38 9.64 3.00
C GLN A 101 15.43 8.63 3.67
N ILE A 102 14.12 8.82 3.56
CA ILE A 102 13.15 7.89 4.12
C ILE A 102 13.25 6.52 3.43
N ARG A 103 13.42 6.45 2.11
CA ARG A 103 13.58 5.18 1.39
C ARG A 103 14.84 4.40 1.80
N ASN A 104 15.88 5.08 2.32
CA ASN A 104 17.09 4.45 2.87
C ASN A 104 16.81 3.71 4.19
N MET A 105 15.76 4.09 4.92
CA MET A 105 15.40 3.49 6.20
C MET A 105 14.15 2.59 6.11
N ALA A 106 13.14 3.02 5.36
CA ALA A 106 11.89 2.28 5.20
C ALA A 106 12.12 0.90 4.60
N THR A 107 11.53 -0.12 5.23
CA THR A 107 11.55 -1.52 4.77
C THR A 107 10.27 -1.87 4.03
N ASN A 108 10.30 -2.92 3.20
CA ASN A 108 9.11 -3.34 2.46
C ASN A 108 7.97 -3.80 3.39
N GLY A 109 8.28 -4.57 4.43
CA GLY A 109 7.29 -4.98 5.43
C GLY A 109 6.71 -3.78 6.20
N GLY A 110 7.57 -2.83 6.60
CA GLY A 110 7.13 -1.60 7.24
C GLY A 110 6.27 -0.72 6.33
N ASN A 111 6.60 -0.66 5.04
CA ASN A 111 5.80 0.07 4.04
C ASN A 111 4.39 -0.53 3.87
N LEU A 112 4.25 -1.86 3.89
CA LEU A 112 2.95 -2.53 3.89
C LEU A 112 2.13 -2.22 5.16
N ASN A 113 2.79 -2.01 6.30
CA ASN A 113 2.16 -1.79 7.61
C ASN A 113 2.06 -0.32 8.01
N GLN A 114 2.43 0.62 7.13
CA GLN A 114 2.26 2.03 7.46
C GLN A 114 0.77 2.37 7.64
N ARG A 115 0.48 3.23 8.61
CA ARG A 115 -0.90 3.68 8.89
C ARG A 115 -1.27 4.90 8.05
N THR A 116 -2.54 5.27 8.08
CA THR A 116 -3.07 6.44 7.37
C THR A 116 -2.33 7.73 7.73
N ARG A 117 -2.43 8.74 6.86
CA ARG A 117 -1.96 10.12 7.09
C ARG A 117 -3.12 11.11 7.26
N CYS A 118 -4.28 10.61 7.72
CA CYS A 118 -5.43 11.41 8.06
C CYS A 118 -5.09 12.37 9.21
N VAL A 119 -5.32 13.67 9.03
CA VAL A 119 -5.02 14.69 10.06
C VAL A 119 -5.79 14.43 11.35
N TYR A 120 -7.03 13.98 11.27
CA TYR A 120 -7.86 13.61 12.43
C TYR A 120 -7.37 12.36 13.17
N PHE A 121 -6.60 11.49 12.51
CA PHE A 121 -5.93 10.36 13.14
C PHE A 121 -4.70 10.81 13.93
N TYR A 122 -3.99 11.83 13.46
CA TYR A 122 -2.80 12.38 14.10
C TYR A 122 -3.14 13.35 15.24
N ASP A 123 -4.26 14.06 15.15
CA ASP A 123 -4.71 14.99 16.18
C ASP A 123 -5.52 14.25 17.27
N GLU A 124 -4.93 14.13 18.47
CA GLU A 124 -5.56 13.43 19.59
C GLU A 124 -6.84 14.11 20.11
N ALA A 125 -7.00 15.41 19.88
CA ALA A 125 -8.21 16.14 20.29
C ALA A 125 -9.41 15.84 19.39
N MET A 126 -9.19 15.27 18.21
CA MET A 126 -10.24 14.99 17.23
C MET A 126 -10.79 13.57 17.35
N PRO A 127 -12.12 13.36 17.15
CA PRO A 127 -12.70 12.04 17.15
C PRO A 127 -12.18 11.18 16.00
N CYS A 128 -11.71 9.97 16.31
CA CYS A 128 -11.15 9.06 15.33
C CYS A 128 -11.33 7.58 15.72
N ASN A 129 -12.30 6.90 15.11
CA ASN A 129 -12.57 5.48 15.33
C ASN A 129 -11.37 4.56 15.00
N LYS A 130 -10.43 5.02 14.17
CA LYS A 130 -9.22 4.27 13.84
C LYS A 130 -8.20 4.30 14.99
N ARG A 131 -8.17 5.37 15.77
CA ARG A 131 -7.30 5.52 16.95
C ARG A 131 -8.02 5.04 18.20
N GLU A 132 -9.26 5.45 18.40
CA GLU A 132 -10.11 5.14 19.54
C GLU A 132 -11.50 4.68 19.05
N PRO A 133 -11.74 3.35 18.99
CA PRO A 133 -13.02 2.81 18.52
C PRO A 133 -14.20 3.36 19.29
N GLY A 134 -15.21 3.84 18.57
CA GLY A 134 -16.42 4.43 19.16
C GLY A 134 -16.39 5.95 19.33
N SER A 135 -15.23 6.61 19.15
CA SER A 135 -15.13 8.08 19.33
C SER A 135 -15.70 8.90 18.16
N GLY A 136 -15.95 8.27 16.99
CA GLY A 136 -16.46 8.96 15.79
C GLY A 136 -15.38 9.15 14.72
N CYS A 137 -15.71 9.93 13.70
CA CYS A 137 -14.80 10.25 12.59
C CYS A 137 -14.88 11.75 12.24
N GLY A 138 -13.94 12.56 12.73
CA GLY A 138 -13.92 14.00 12.47
C GLY A 138 -13.78 14.38 11.00
N ALA A 139 -13.34 13.46 10.13
CA ALA A 139 -13.22 13.71 8.71
C ALA A 139 -14.55 13.65 7.95
N MET A 140 -15.60 13.04 8.51
CA MET A 140 -16.90 12.90 7.82
C MET A 140 -17.52 14.26 7.51
N GLU A 141 -17.56 15.13 8.52
CA GLU A 141 -18.13 16.48 8.45
C GLU A 141 -17.05 17.57 8.35
N GLY A 142 -15.78 17.19 8.49
CA GLY A 142 -14.64 18.10 8.43
C GLY A 142 -14.01 18.18 7.03
N LEU A 143 -12.78 18.73 6.98
CA LEU A 143 -12.02 18.83 5.73
C LEU A 143 -11.58 17.44 5.22
N ASN A 144 -12.23 16.96 4.17
CA ASN A 144 -12.02 15.60 3.66
C ASN A 144 -11.42 15.54 2.25
N ARG A 145 -10.72 16.60 1.80
CA ARG A 145 -10.07 16.68 0.49
C ARG A 145 -9.16 15.49 0.16
N MET A 146 -8.40 14.99 1.14
CA MET A 146 -7.44 13.90 0.96
C MET A 146 -8.04 12.51 1.17
N HIS A 147 -9.32 12.41 1.52
CA HIS A 147 -9.95 11.18 1.98
C HIS A 147 -10.49 10.30 0.85
N ALA A 148 -11.01 9.14 1.22
CA ALA A 148 -11.46 8.09 0.31
C ALA A 148 -12.71 8.49 -0.50
N ILE A 149 -12.79 7.95 -1.73
CA ILE A 149 -13.97 8.01 -2.59
C ILE A 149 -14.49 6.60 -2.92
N PHE A 150 -13.77 5.55 -2.48
CA PHE A 150 -14.18 4.17 -2.62
C PHE A 150 -14.13 3.41 -1.30
N GLY A 151 -15.11 2.53 -1.07
CA GLY A 151 -15.09 1.50 -0.04
C GLY A 151 -14.96 2.02 1.39
N TRP A 152 -15.22 3.29 1.65
CA TRP A 152 -15.29 3.85 2.99
C TRP A 152 -16.60 3.48 3.70
N SER A 153 -16.68 3.68 4.98
CA SER A 153 -17.88 3.51 5.80
C SER A 153 -18.14 4.76 6.64
N ASP A 154 -19.30 4.82 7.29
CA ASP A 154 -19.65 5.85 8.27
C ASP A 154 -18.68 5.88 9.47
N LYS A 155 -17.93 4.82 9.68
CA LYS A 155 -16.93 4.73 10.75
C LYS A 155 -15.58 5.36 10.37
N CYS A 156 -15.20 5.36 9.08
CA CYS A 156 -13.92 5.93 8.67
C CYS A 156 -13.81 6.14 7.16
N VAL A 157 -13.31 7.31 6.76
CA VAL A 157 -13.08 7.73 5.37
C VAL A 157 -11.61 7.88 5.00
N ALA A 158 -10.68 7.45 5.84
CA ALA A 158 -9.24 7.57 5.61
C ALA A 158 -8.78 6.82 4.36
N VAL A 159 -7.60 7.14 3.85
CA VAL A 159 -6.93 6.44 2.74
C VAL A 159 -5.65 5.75 3.21
N PHE A 160 -5.27 4.70 2.52
CA PHE A 160 -3.98 4.03 2.69
C PHE A 160 -2.93 4.74 1.83
N PRO A 161 -1.75 5.13 2.38
CA PRO A 161 -0.87 6.09 1.72
C PRO A 161 0.26 5.47 0.88
N SER A 162 0.38 4.13 0.79
CA SER A 162 1.54 3.46 0.17
C SER A 162 1.46 3.39 -1.35
N ASP A 163 2.37 4.08 -2.04
CA ASP A 163 2.59 3.94 -3.48
C ASP A 163 3.05 2.52 -3.86
N MET A 164 3.98 1.94 -3.08
CA MET A 164 4.48 0.58 -3.27
C MET A 164 3.36 -0.45 -3.28
N SER A 165 2.40 -0.34 -2.37
CA SER A 165 1.28 -1.29 -2.25
C SER A 165 0.33 -1.20 -3.44
N VAL A 166 0.20 -0.03 -4.07
CA VAL A 166 -0.58 0.12 -5.32
C VAL A 166 0.06 -0.70 -6.44
N ALA A 167 1.38 -0.59 -6.61
CA ALA A 167 2.10 -1.40 -7.61
C ALA A 167 2.03 -2.90 -7.28
N LEU A 168 2.18 -3.29 -6.01
CA LEU A 168 2.06 -4.69 -5.59
C LEU A 168 0.67 -5.26 -5.86
N ALA A 169 -0.40 -4.46 -5.69
CA ALA A 169 -1.77 -4.86 -6.01
C ALA A 169 -1.96 -5.08 -7.51
N ALA A 170 -1.44 -4.17 -8.36
CA ALA A 170 -1.46 -4.34 -9.81
C ALA A 170 -0.64 -5.56 -10.26
N LEU A 171 0.47 -5.87 -9.57
CA LEU A 171 1.33 -7.01 -9.88
C LEU A 171 0.86 -8.34 -9.30
N GLY A 172 -0.18 -8.34 -8.45
CA GLY A 172 -0.75 -9.56 -7.86
C GLY A 172 0.21 -10.25 -6.86
N ALA A 173 0.83 -9.48 -5.99
CA ALA A 173 1.79 -9.99 -5.01
C ALA A 173 1.15 -10.84 -3.91
N ASP A 174 1.94 -11.76 -3.35
CA ASP A 174 1.63 -12.52 -2.15
C ASP A 174 2.52 -12.06 -0.99
N VAL A 175 1.95 -11.84 0.20
CA VAL A 175 2.66 -11.49 1.43
C VAL A 175 2.80 -12.73 2.29
N PHE A 176 4.03 -13.10 2.66
CA PHE A 176 4.32 -14.23 3.53
C PHE A 176 4.55 -13.76 4.96
N VAL A 177 3.92 -14.43 5.89
CA VAL A 177 3.99 -14.12 7.32
C VAL A 177 4.32 -15.37 8.13
N GLN A 178 4.89 -15.16 9.32
CA GLN A 178 5.23 -16.23 10.26
C GLN A 178 4.67 -15.86 11.64
N ASP A 179 4.09 -16.84 12.34
CA ASP A 179 3.59 -16.71 13.71
C ASP A 179 4.63 -17.14 14.78
N ALA A 180 4.26 -17.05 16.04
CA ALA A 180 5.07 -17.42 17.20
C ALA A 180 5.43 -18.92 17.26
N SER A 181 4.61 -19.79 16.67
CA SER A 181 4.86 -21.23 16.57
C SER A 181 5.77 -21.60 15.40
N GLY A 182 6.13 -20.63 14.56
CA GLY A 182 6.92 -20.85 13.35
C GLY A 182 6.09 -21.20 12.12
N ASN A 183 4.76 -21.29 12.25
CA ASN A 183 3.88 -21.55 11.11
C ASN A 183 3.92 -20.41 10.14
N LYS A 184 3.92 -20.73 8.84
CA LYS A 184 3.93 -19.77 7.76
C LYS A 184 2.60 -19.78 7.02
N ARG A 185 2.09 -18.63 6.67
CA ARG A 185 0.95 -18.50 5.77
C ARG A 185 1.16 -17.41 4.74
N LYS A 186 0.40 -17.49 3.68
CA LYS A 186 0.39 -16.55 2.58
C LYS A 186 -0.92 -15.75 2.59
N ILE A 187 -0.80 -14.44 2.36
CA ILE A 187 -1.94 -13.54 2.18
C ILE A 187 -1.79 -12.86 0.82
N HIS A 188 -2.74 -13.05 -0.10
CA HIS A 188 -2.74 -12.31 -1.35
C HIS A 188 -2.92 -10.80 -1.07
N ILE A 189 -2.22 -9.94 -1.82
CA ILE A 189 -2.19 -8.50 -1.56
C ILE A 189 -3.58 -7.85 -1.55
N ASP A 190 -4.51 -8.30 -2.40
CA ASP A 190 -5.88 -7.78 -2.44
C ASP A 190 -6.68 -8.05 -1.16
N ARG A 191 -6.22 -9.03 -0.35
CA ARG A 191 -6.79 -9.41 0.95
C ARG A 191 -5.90 -9.02 2.12
N TYR A 192 -4.74 -8.40 1.87
CA TYR A 192 -3.82 -8.01 2.93
C TYR A 192 -4.35 -6.80 3.71
N HIS A 193 -4.64 -5.71 3.03
CA HIS A 193 -5.28 -4.53 3.62
C HIS A 193 -6.80 -4.68 3.64
N ARG A 194 -7.44 -4.01 4.59
CA ARG A 194 -8.89 -4.05 4.80
C ARG A 194 -9.57 -2.77 4.35
N LEU A 195 -10.83 -2.87 3.99
CA LEU A 195 -11.75 -1.73 4.04
C LEU A 195 -12.18 -1.52 5.50
N PRO A 196 -12.59 -0.31 5.91
CA PRO A 196 -12.85 0.00 7.31
C PRO A 196 -14.00 -0.82 7.90
N GLY A 197 -15.10 -0.97 7.17
CA GLY A 197 -16.31 -1.59 7.69
C GLY A 197 -16.64 -1.04 9.09
N ASP A 198 -16.91 -1.95 10.03
CA ASP A 198 -17.20 -1.62 11.43
C ASP A 198 -15.95 -1.63 12.34
N THR A 199 -14.78 -1.98 11.79
CA THR A 199 -13.53 -2.13 12.56
C THR A 199 -12.36 -1.37 11.93
N PRO A 200 -12.46 -0.03 11.83
CA PRO A 200 -11.46 0.81 11.15
C PRO A 200 -10.09 0.82 11.83
N GLU A 201 -10.00 0.45 13.10
CA GLU A 201 -8.74 0.30 13.84
C GLU A 201 -7.84 -0.80 13.26
N LYS A 202 -8.42 -1.76 12.50
CA LYS A 202 -7.71 -2.87 11.86
C LYS A 202 -7.37 -2.52 10.43
N ASP A 203 -6.12 -2.14 10.17
CA ASP A 203 -5.65 -1.74 8.84
C ASP A 203 -5.46 -2.93 7.87
N ASN A 204 -5.16 -4.12 8.40
CA ASN A 204 -4.83 -5.31 7.62
C ASN A 204 -5.31 -6.62 8.27
N ASN A 205 -5.08 -7.75 7.61
CA ASN A 205 -5.49 -9.09 8.05
C ASN A 205 -4.35 -9.87 8.74
N LEU A 206 -3.33 -9.18 9.28
CA LEU A 206 -2.36 -9.82 10.18
C LEU A 206 -3.03 -10.13 11.52
N LYS A 207 -2.69 -11.29 12.07
CA LYS A 207 -2.94 -11.58 13.48
C LYS A 207 -1.89 -10.89 14.32
N HIS A 208 -2.21 -10.59 15.57
CA HIS A 208 -1.25 -10.00 16.50
C HIS A 208 -0.02 -10.92 16.64
N GLY A 209 1.18 -10.36 16.54
CA GLY A 209 2.44 -11.10 16.57
C GLY A 209 2.87 -11.78 15.28
N GLU A 210 2.06 -11.77 14.22
CA GLU A 210 2.53 -12.24 12.92
C GLU A 210 3.53 -11.28 12.31
N LEU A 211 4.70 -11.81 11.93
CA LEU A 211 5.78 -11.07 11.29
C LEU A 211 5.78 -11.30 9.77
N ILE A 212 5.80 -10.23 8.99
CA ILE A 212 6.03 -10.33 7.54
C ILE A 212 7.48 -10.79 7.32
N THR A 213 7.66 -11.84 6.53
CA THR A 213 8.98 -12.38 6.19
C THR A 213 9.40 -12.07 4.76
N SER A 214 8.49 -12.07 3.82
CA SER A 214 8.75 -11.74 2.41
C SER A 214 7.49 -11.31 1.66
N ILE A 215 7.72 -10.71 0.50
CA ILE A 215 6.72 -10.42 -0.52
C ILE A 215 7.14 -11.17 -1.78
N GLU A 216 6.25 -11.96 -2.37
CA GLU A 216 6.51 -12.65 -3.63
C GLU A 216 5.65 -12.10 -4.75
N ILE A 217 6.26 -11.79 -5.89
CA ILE A 217 5.58 -11.26 -7.06
C ILE A 217 5.71 -12.29 -8.18
N PRO A 218 4.60 -12.77 -8.78
CA PRO A 218 4.66 -13.66 -9.93
C PRO A 218 5.23 -12.91 -11.14
N LYS A 219 6.13 -13.55 -11.91
CA LYS A 219 6.59 -13.00 -13.18
C LYS A 219 5.40 -12.87 -14.13
N ASN A 220 5.29 -11.76 -14.77
CA ASN A 220 4.20 -11.38 -15.68
C ASN A 220 4.77 -10.71 -16.92
N LYS A 221 3.90 -10.40 -17.89
CA LYS A 221 4.28 -9.77 -19.15
C LYS A 221 4.08 -8.25 -19.15
N PHE A 222 3.91 -7.63 -17.99
CA PHE A 222 3.66 -6.18 -17.88
C PHE A 222 4.93 -5.32 -17.95
N ALA A 223 6.12 -5.91 -17.96
CA ALA A 223 7.37 -5.15 -17.86
C ALA A 223 7.51 -4.07 -18.93
N ASN A 224 7.10 -4.35 -20.17
CA ASN A 224 7.21 -3.42 -21.30
C ASN A 224 6.01 -2.46 -21.43
N HIS A 225 4.90 -2.79 -20.79
CA HIS A 225 3.64 -2.05 -20.88
C HIS A 225 3.10 -1.78 -19.49
N SER A 226 3.85 -0.98 -18.70
CA SER A 226 3.41 -0.60 -17.37
C SER A 226 3.86 0.82 -17.03
N TYR A 227 3.01 1.50 -16.25
CA TYR A 227 3.29 2.86 -15.81
C TYR A 227 2.69 3.14 -14.43
N TYR A 228 3.45 3.87 -13.60
CA TYR A 228 2.96 4.38 -12.33
C TYR A 228 2.78 5.90 -12.40
N LEU A 229 1.56 6.34 -12.36
CA LEU A 229 1.20 7.77 -12.28
C LEU A 229 0.88 8.16 -10.84
N LYS A 230 1.47 9.26 -10.37
CA LYS A 230 1.14 9.86 -9.07
C LYS A 230 0.78 11.33 -9.26
N VAL A 231 -0.46 11.69 -8.97
CA VAL A 231 -0.93 13.08 -8.93
C VAL A 231 -0.88 13.57 -7.49
N ARG A 232 -0.20 14.70 -7.27
CA ARG A 232 0.06 15.27 -5.94
C ARG A 232 0.20 16.78 -6.01
N ASP A 233 0.03 17.47 -4.88
CA ASP A 233 0.01 18.95 -4.81
C ASP A 233 1.38 19.61 -5.03
N ARG A 234 2.48 18.87 -4.94
CA ARG A 234 3.85 19.38 -5.14
C ARG A 234 4.76 18.32 -5.78
N ALA A 235 5.88 18.73 -6.33
CA ALA A 235 6.77 17.89 -7.14
C ALA A 235 7.38 16.70 -6.37
N SER A 236 7.58 16.81 -5.06
CA SER A 236 8.17 15.75 -4.25
C SER A 236 7.60 15.75 -2.83
N TYR A 237 7.83 14.64 -2.11
CA TYR A 237 7.50 14.49 -0.68
C TYR A 237 6.05 14.88 -0.35
N ALA A 238 5.11 14.40 -1.14
CA ALA A 238 3.68 14.52 -0.91
C ALA A 238 2.97 13.20 -1.15
N PHE A 239 1.92 12.94 -0.38
CA PHE A 239 1.02 11.82 -0.61
C PHE A 239 0.18 12.06 -1.86
N ALA A 240 -0.27 10.98 -2.49
CA ALA A 240 -1.09 11.10 -3.69
C ALA A 240 -2.48 11.67 -3.36
N LEU A 241 -2.94 12.60 -4.18
CA LEU A 241 -4.38 12.87 -4.33
C LEU A 241 -5.05 11.66 -4.96
N VAL A 242 -4.46 11.21 -6.08
CA VAL A 242 -4.78 9.97 -6.79
C VAL A 242 -3.49 9.43 -7.37
N SER A 243 -3.27 8.12 -7.29
CA SER A 243 -2.24 7.44 -8.05
C SER A 243 -2.82 6.23 -8.77
N VAL A 244 -2.16 5.81 -9.86
CA VAL A 244 -2.58 4.67 -10.67
C VAL A 244 -1.35 3.87 -11.07
N GLY A 245 -1.34 2.58 -10.70
CA GLY A 245 -0.43 1.59 -11.26
C GLY A 245 -1.16 0.80 -12.34
N ALA A 246 -0.71 0.92 -13.59
CA ALA A 246 -1.29 0.21 -14.73
C ALA A 246 -0.27 -0.75 -15.34
N GLY A 247 -0.70 -1.97 -15.68
CA GLY A 247 0.07 -2.97 -16.42
C GLY A 247 -0.81 -3.64 -17.47
N LEU A 248 -0.28 -3.75 -18.69
CA LEU A 248 -0.96 -4.36 -19.83
C LEU A 248 -0.13 -5.50 -20.42
N GLU A 249 -0.78 -6.60 -20.77
CA GLU A 249 -0.23 -7.62 -21.64
C GLU A 249 -0.84 -7.38 -23.03
N ILE A 250 0.00 -7.01 -24.01
CA ILE A 250 -0.42 -6.75 -25.38
C ILE A 250 0.21 -7.81 -26.29
N ASP A 251 -0.62 -8.46 -27.07
CA ASP A 251 -0.22 -9.46 -28.06
C ASP A 251 -1.01 -9.28 -29.34
N GLY A 252 -0.30 -9.19 -30.49
CA GLY A 252 -0.91 -8.89 -31.79
C GLY A 252 -1.69 -7.56 -31.83
N GLY A 253 -1.25 -6.55 -31.04
CA GLY A 253 -1.92 -5.25 -30.93
C GLY A 253 -3.23 -5.28 -30.14
N VAL A 254 -3.53 -6.38 -29.43
CA VAL A 254 -4.73 -6.58 -28.62
C VAL A 254 -4.34 -6.76 -27.15
N ILE A 255 -5.08 -6.15 -26.24
CA ILE A 255 -4.89 -6.30 -24.80
C ILE A 255 -5.39 -7.69 -24.38
N ARG A 256 -4.46 -8.56 -23.95
CA ARG A 256 -4.74 -9.92 -23.47
C ARG A 256 -4.84 -9.99 -21.95
N GLY A 257 -4.20 -9.04 -21.26
CA GLY A 257 -4.24 -8.92 -19.80
C GLY A 257 -4.16 -7.46 -19.38
N SER A 258 -4.88 -7.12 -18.33
CA SER A 258 -4.87 -5.78 -17.76
C SER A 258 -4.91 -5.84 -16.24
N ARG A 259 -4.15 -4.99 -15.59
CA ARG A 259 -4.12 -4.79 -14.16
C ARG A 259 -4.03 -3.32 -13.84
N ILE A 260 -5.00 -2.81 -13.09
CA ILE A 260 -5.08 -1.40 -12.71
C ILE A 260 -5.36 -1.32 -11.21
N ALA A 261 -4.47 -0.66 -10.47
CA ALA A 261 -4.70 -0.37 -9.06
C ALA A 261 -4.55 1.12 -8.79
N MET A 262 -5.42 1.66 -7.94
CA MET A 262 -5.44 3.08 -7.58
C MET A 262 -5.03 3.27 -6.13
N GLY A 263 -4.34 4.36 -5.85
CA GLY A 263 -3.98 4.83 -4.51
C GLY A 263 -4.54 6.22 -4.20
N GLY A 264 -4.59 6.57 -2.92
CA GLY A 264 -5.15 7.84 -2.45
C GLY A 264 -6.69 7.91 -2.54
N VAL A 265 -7.36 6.81 -2.83
CA VAL A 265 -8.81 6.76 -3.09
C VAL A 265 -9.60 5.82 -2.16
N ALA A 266 -8.91 4.95 -1.39
CA ALA A 266 -9.55 3.97 -0.50
C ALA A 266 -8.63 3.61 0.68
N HIS A 267 -9.15 2.88 1.68
CA HIS A 267 -8.39 2.32 2.81
C HIS A 267 -7.36 1.26 2.43
N LYS A 268 -7.39 0.82 1.19
CA LYS A 268 -6.46 -0.16 0.62
C LYS A 268 -6.19 0.22 -0.84
N PRO A 269 -5.14 -0.31 -1.49
CA PRO A 269 -5.01 -0.20 -2.92
C PRO A 269 -6.32 -0.68 -3.58
N TRP A 270 -6.93 0.18 -4.38
CA TRP A 270 -8.20 -0.12 -5.04
C TRP A 270 -7.96 -0.74 -6.40
N ARG A 271 -8.41 -1.99 -6.60
CA ARG A 271 -8.34 -2.65 -7.90
C ARG A 271 -9.49 -2.17 -8.77
N ALA A 272 -9.16 -1.54 -9.89
CA ALA A 272 -10.12 -1.04 -10.88
C ALA A 272 -10.60 -2.19 -11.80
N MET A 273 -11.27 -3.19 -11.22
CA MET A 273 -11.61 -4.45 -11.90
C MET A 273 -12.61 -4.28 -13.04
N ILE A 274 -13.49 -3.28 -12.98
CA ILE A 274 -14.42 -2.97 -14.07
C ILE A 274 -13.64 -2.43 -15.26
N ALA A 275 -12.75 -1.48 -15.02
CA ALA A 275 -11.86 -0.94 -16.06
C ALA A 275 -10.99 -2.04 -16.68
N GLU A 276 -10.40 -2.91 -15.86
CA GLU A 276 -9.58 -4.04 -16.33
C GLU A 276 -10.37 -4.94 -17.29
N LYS A 277 -11.60 -5.32 -16.91
CA LYS A 277 -12.47 -6.19 -17.71
C LYS A 277 -12.84 -5.54 -19.05
N GLU A 278 -13.10 -4.23 -19.05
CA GLU A 278 -13.48 -3.48 -20.26
C GLU A 278 -12.37 -3.47 -21.31
N LEU A 279 -11.11 -3.53 -20.90
CA LEU A 279 -9.96 -3.46 -21.78
C LEU A 279 -9.66 -4.78 -22.52
N ILE A 280 -9.98 -5.92 -21.94
CA ILE A 280 -9.60 -7.24 -22.45
C ILE A 280 -10.23 -7.53 -23.82
N GLY A 281 -9.41 -8.06 -24.75
CA GLY A 281 -9.82 -8.44 -26.10
C GLY A 281 -9.90 -7.27 -27.08
N LYS A 282 -9.55 -6.05 -26.67
CA LYS A 282 -9.68 -4.83 -27.49
C LYS A 282 -8.30 -4.25 -27.83
N ARG A 283 -8.22 -3.48 -28.92
CA ARG A 283 -7.03 -2.72 -29.29
C ARG A 283 -6.93 -1.48 -28.40
N PRO A 284 -5.73 -1.13 -27.89
CA PRO A 284 -5.52 0.10 -27.13
C PRO A 284 -5.96 1.33 -27.92
N SER A 285 -6.75 2.19 -27.27
CA SER A 285 -7.09 3.51 -27.82
C SER A 285 -7.53 4.44 -26.67
N LYS A 286 -7.37 5.75 -26.87
CA LYS A 286 -7.78 6.74 -25.88
C LYS A 286 -9.27 6.63 -25.57
N ALA A 287 -10.13 6.45 -26.57
CA ALA A 287 -11.58 6.29 -26.39
C ALA A 287 -11.93 5.03 -25.55
N LEU A 288 -11.20 3.92 -25.73
CA LEU A 288 -11.34 2.73 -24.92
C LEU A 288 -10.97 3.00 -23.47
N PHE A 289 -9.84 3.70 -23.25
CA PHE A 289 -9.37 4.04 -21.90
C PHE A 289 -10.32 4.99 -21.17
N GLU A 290 -10.86 5.98 -21.87
CA GLU A 290 -11.87 6.91 -21.34
C GLU A 290 -13.15 6.19 -20.91
N ARG A 291 -13.64 5.26 -21.74
CA ARG A 291 -14.80 4.45 -21.39
C ARG A 291 -14.54 3.53 -20.20
N ALA A 292 -13.42 2.81 -20.18
CA ALA A 292 -13.05 1.92 -19.08
C ALA A 292 -12.91 2.70 -17.76
N ALA A 293 -12.23 3.86 -17.80
CA ALA A 293 -12.09 4.74 -16.65
C ALA A 293 -13.43 5.30 -16.18
N GLY A 294 -14.31 5.70 -17.10
CA GLY A 294 -15.66 6.18 -16.79
C GLY A 294 -16.44 5.13 -16.00
N MET A 295 -16.52 3.91 -16.51
CA MET A 295 -17.25 2.80 -15.87
C MET A 295 -16.75 2.47 -14.45
N GLU A 296 -15.43 2.52 -14.22
CA GLU A 296 -14.88 2.31 -12.88
C GLU A 296 -15.26 3.44 -11.93
N MET A 297 -15.14 4.69 -12.39
CA MET A 297 -15.34 5.87 -11.56
C MET A 297 -16.83 6.16 -11.24
N GLU A 298 -17.80 5.55 -11.92
CA GLU A 298 -19.22 5.60 -11.56
C GLU A 298 -19.52 5.02 -10.17
N ARG A 299 -18.64 4.15 -9.67
CA ARG A 299 -18.75 3.57 -8.31
C ARG A 299 -18.24 4.48 -7.21
N ALA A 300 -17.62 5.60 -7.55
CA ALA A 300 -17.07 6.51 -6.57
C ALA A 300 -18.18 7.17 -5.75
N LYS A 301 -17.95 7.25 -4.45
CA LYS A 301 -18.82 7.95 -3.49
C LYS A 301 -18.00 9.08 -2.86
N PRO A 302 -17.89 10.24 -3.51
CA PRO A 302 -17.13 11.36 -2.97
C PRO A 302 -17.85 12.01 -1.79
N LEU A 303 -17.04 12.61 -0.91
CA LEU A 303 -17.47 13.50 0.16
C LEU A 303 -17.49 14.95 -0.33
N GLU A 304 -17.85 15.89 0.54
CA GLU A 304 -18.02 17.29 0.19
C GLU A 304 -16.78 17.89 -0.50
N HIS A 305 -15.58 17.70 0.09
CA HIS A 305 -14.36 18.39 -0.36
C HIS A 305 -13.50 17.56 -1.33
N ASN A 306 -13.92 16.34 -1.70
CA ASN A 306 -13.12 15.46 -2.57
C ASN A 306 -13.82 15.03 -3.87
N LYS A 307 -14.89 15.71 -4.28
CA LYS A 307 -15.63 15.46 -5.54
C LYS A 307 -14.71 15.51 -6.76
N PHE A 308 -13.70 16.40 -6.75
CA PHE A 308 -12.71 16.55 -7.82
C PHE A 308 -11.92 15.25 -8.08
N LYS A 309 -11.79 14.35 -7.08
CA LYS A 309 -11.07 13.09 -7.25
C LYS A 309 -11.74 12.15 -8.23
N VAL A 310 -13.04 12.29 -8.47
CA VAL A 310 -13.77 11.46 -9.45
C VAL A 310 -13.23 11.73 -10.85
N GLU A 311 -13.24 13.00 -11.27
CA GLU A 311 -12.72 13.39 -12.59
C GLU A 311 -11.19 13.21 -12.66
N LEU A 312 -10.48 13.56 -11.59
CA LEU A 312 -9.03 13.35 -11.51
C LEU A 312 -8.67 11.86 -11.65
N GLY A 313 -9.42 10.98 -11.00
CA GLY A 313 -9.23 9.52 -11.07
C GLY A 313 -9.46 9.00 -12.49
N LYS A 314 -10.52 9.46 -13.15
CA LYS A 314 -10.80 9.13 -14.56
C LYS A 314 -9.61 9.51 -15.46
N ARG A 315 -9.17 10.76 -15.38
CA ARG A 315 -8.02 11.25 -16.18
C ARG A 315 -6.71 10.54 -15.83
N ALA A 316 -6.51 10.21 -14.55
CA ALA A 316 -5.32 9.49 -14.10
C ALA A 316 -5.26 8.06 -14.66
N ILE A 317 -6.38 7.34 -14.70
CA ILE A 317 -6.46 6.00 -15.33
C ILE A 317 -6.13 6.11 -16.82
N VAL A 318 -6.77 7.03 -17.54
CA VAL A 318 -6.52 7.24 -18.98
C VAL A 318 -5.05 7.56 -19.24
N ARG A 319 -4.45 8.48 -18.48
CA ARG A 319 -3.05 8.87 -18.62
C ARG A 319 -2.09 7.71 -18.30
N ALA A 320 -2.36 6.96 -17.25
CA ALA A 320 -1.51 5.81 -16.88
C ALA A 320 -1.55 4.72 -17.95
N LEU A 321 -2.72 4.40 -18.49
CA LEU A 321 -2.89 3.43 -19.58
C LEU A 321 -2.23 3.92 -20.86
N SER A 322 -2.39 5.20 -21.24
CA SER A 322 -1.74 5.76 -22.42
C SER A 322 -0.22 5.69 -22.33
N ASN A 323 0.35 6.02 -21.16
CA ASN A 323 1.80 5.94 -20.93
C ASN A 323 2.30 4.49 -20.81
N ALA A 324 1.45 3.52 -20.50
CA ALA A 324 1.80 2.10 -20.46
C ALA A 324 1.86 1.47 -21.86
N VAL A 325 1.16 2.04 -22.83
CA VAL A 325 1.22 1.58 -24.23
C VAL A 325 2.45 2.12 -24.96
N GLY A 326 2.88 3.33 -24.63
CA GLY A 326 4.00 4.07 -25.25
C GLY A 326 3.54 5.29 -25.99
#